data_d7e9df0806a62767f0424cb3214b0bd1
#
_entry.id   d7e9df0806a62767f0424cb3214b0bd1
#
_cell.length_a   1.000
_cell.length_b   1.000
_cell.length_c   1.000
_cell.angle_alpha   90.00
_cell.angle_beta   90.00
_cell.angle_gamma   90.00
#
_symmetry.space_group_name_H-M   'P 1'
#
loop_
_entity.id
_entity.type
_entity.pdbx_description
1 polymer ?
#
loop_
_entity_poly.entity_id
_entity_poly.type
_entity_poly.pdbx_seq_one_letter_code
_entity_poly.pdbx_strand_id
1 'polypeptide(L)'
;MKRRLLALMVVSGMALMTACSGSSQPEKTTAAQTAAKEEKAEPESTEAPKAEASEESKEESGGGKVYGYITPGPDTWYQRNVEGFQMGAEKDGNKVVVLNSDYDVSKEVSNIDSMINQGVDGLCIFSFNESGAKIAAEKCAKAGIPLISTDSVGTALDNNGNDIVAAIDFDWTEMGNNYGQWFADNCPGENIFVITGNFESVPCQRINEAMQAKVDELGKNKIIDIQEGEYNPSKAITVAQDAIASGKDFSVIFVMNEDMAAGIIQMLDSQGVADQYKVVSQNGSPAGLPLIKNGKLAYTISSSPGWEGLVSYQVLNQYATGKNTAVQQQVELPIMPVDQSNIDDKTKVVPWEVDECYWDLTKEYFPDLVQ
;
A
#
# COMPACT_ATOMS: atom_id res chain seq x y z
N MET A 1 -16.20 60.40 -24.49
CA MET A 1 -17.15 60.67 -25.60
C MET A 1 -17.84 59.37 -25.98
N LYS A 2 -19.18 59.38 -25.81
CA LYS A 2 -20.26 58.67 -26.55
C LYS A 2 -20.00 57.20 -26.96
N ARG A 3 -20.63 56.21 -26.24
CA ARG A 3 -21.95 55.59 -26.52
C ARG A 3 -21.99 54.80 -27.82
N ARG A 4 -22.25 53.45 -27.74
CA ARG A 4 -23.53 52.87 -28.13
C ARG A 4 -23.65 51.39 -27.70
N LEU A 5 -24.69 51.15 -26.90
CA LEU A 5 -25.36 49.87 -26.74
C LEU A 5 -25.98 49.40 -28.06
N LEU A 6 -26.07 48.13 -28.30
CA LEU A 6 -27.19 47.53 -29.02
C LEU A 6 -27.53 46.17 -28.38
N ALA A 7 -28.68 46.14 -27.72
CA ALA A 7 -29.40 44.94 -27.33
C ALA A 7 -30.32 44.54 -28.49
N LEU A 8 -30.46 43.26 -28.77
CA LEU A 8 -31.59 42.72 -29.51
C LEU A 8 -32.07 41.44 -28.85
N MET A 9 -33.28 41.54 -28.29
CA MET A 9 -34.19 40.42 -27.96
C MET A 9 -34.90 39.97 -29.22
N VAL A 10 -35.24 38.67 -29.33
CA VAL A 10 -36.48 38.14 -29.97
C VAL A 10 -36.51 36.65 -29.63
N VAL A 11 -37.34 36.16 -28.74
CA VAL A 11 -38.74 35.73 -28.72
C VAL A 11 -38.94 34.24 -29.06
N SER A 12 -39.40 33.59 -28.06
CA SER A 12 -40.37 32.50 -27.86
C SER A 12 -40.87 31.70 -29.09
N GLY A 13 -40.93 30.40 -28.88
CA GLY A 13 -41.74 29.45 -29.62
C GLY A 13 -42.08 28.21 -28.76
N MET A 14 -43.14 28.32 -27.97
CA MET A 14 -43.85 27.18 -27.37
C MET A 14 -44.61 26.42 -28.44
N ALA A 15 -44.53 25.09 -28.45
CA ALA A 15 -45.56 24.22 -29.01
C ALA A 15 -45.82 23.09 -28.06
N LEU A 16 -46.92 23.16 -27.33
CA LEU A 16 -47.59 22.01 -26.69
C LEU A 16 -48.23 21.15 -27.78
N MET A 17 -48.10 19.84 -27.66
CA MET A 17 -49.15 18.92 -28.12
C MET A 17 -49.34 17.79 -27.11
N THR A 18 -50.58 17.64 -26.75
CA THR A 18 -51.25 16.81 -25.77
C THR A 18 -51.32 15.31 -26.14
N ALA A 19 -51.19 14.49 -25.12
CA ALA A 19 -51.90 13.27 -24.75
C ALA A 19 -52.53 12.36 -25.80
N CYS A 20 -52.25 11.04 -25.67
CA CYS A 20 -53.30 10.02 -25.64
C CYS A 20 -52.85 8.80 -24.87
N SER A 21 -53.67 8.45 -23.92
CA SER A 21 -53.68 7.26 -23.07
C SER A 21 -53.92 5.97 -23.85
N GLY A 22 -53.33 4.84 -23.41
CA GLY A 22 -53.66 3.54 -23.85
C GLY A 22 -53.16 2.49 -22.84
N SER A 23 -54.04 2.16 -21.93
CA SER A 23 -53.91 1.05 -21.00
C SER A 23 -54.16 -0.28 -21.67
N SER A 24 -53.38 -1.30 -21.43
CA SER A 24 -53.84 -2.70 -21.41
C SER A 24 -52.85 -3.60 -20.66
N GLN A 25 -53.37 -4.10 -19.56
CA GLN A 25 -52.92 -5.28 -18.81
C GLN A 25 -53.79 -6.47 -19.26
N PRO A 26 -53.63 -7.70 -18.75
CA PRO A 26 -52.68 -8.76 -19.18
C PRO A 26 -53.50 -10.00 -19.65
N GLU A 27 -52.91 -10.83 -20.45
CA GLU A 27 -53.48 -12.17 -20.74
C GLU A 27 -52.78 -13.24 -19.95
N LYS A 28 -53.57 -13.86 -19.07
CA LYS A 28 -53.35 -15.16 -18.44
C LYS A 28 -53.61 -16.25 -19.49
N THR A 29 -52.71 -17.19 -19.62
CA THR A 29 -53.05 -18.50 -20.19
C THR A 29 -52.80 -19.61 -19.17
N THR A 30 -53.84 -20.35 -18.95
CA THR A 30 -54.10 -21.39 -17.94
C THR A 30 -53.62 -22.75 -18.43
N ALA A 31 -53.04 -23.53 -17.52
CA ALA A 31 -53.19 -24.95 -17.24
C ALA A 31 -52.98 -26.03 -18.31
N ALA A 32 -52.13 -26.97 -17.95
CA ALA A 32 -52.50 -28.41 -18.03
C ALA A 32 -51.81 -29.16 -16.88
N GLN A 33 -52.61 -29.62 -15.97
CA GLN A 33 -52.31 -30.63 -14.95
C GLN A 33 -52.12 -31.97 -15.59
N THR A 34 -51.08 -32.71 -15.20
CA THR A 34 -51.12 -34.18 -15.22
C THR A 34 -50.56 -34.67 -13.88
N ALA A 35 -51.44 -35.28 -13.13
CA ALA A 35 -51.17 -35.96 -11.87
C ALA A 35 -50.50 -37.31 -12.12
N ALA A 36 -49.49 -37.64 -11.34
CA ALA A 36 -49.08 -39.03 -11.08
C ALA A 36 -48.45 -39.15 -9.70
N LYS A 37 -49.24 -39.75 -8.84
CA LYS A 37 -48.95 -40.68 -7.73
C LYS A 37 -47.74 -40.42 -6.81
N GLU A 38 -48.12 -40.14 -5.59
CA GLU A 38 -47.34 -40.37 -4.36
C GLU A 38 -46.89 -41.83 -4.22
N GLU A 39 -45.62 -42.03 -3.97
CA GLU A 39 -45.11 -43.20 -3.29
C GLU A 39 -44.22 -42.74 -2.13
N LYS A 40 -44.68 -43.06 -0.93
CA LYS A 40 -44.07 -42.76 0.36
C LYS A 40 -42.88 -43.69 0.53
N ALA A 41 -41.69 -43.14 0.67
CA ALA A 41 -40.54 -43.85 1.24
C ALA A 41 -40.05 -43.08 2.45
N GLU A 42 -40.02 -43.72 3.61
CA GLU A 42 -39.44 -43.25 4.86
C GLU A 42 -37.93 -42.98 4.67
N PRO A 43 -37.37 -41.97 5.38
CA PRO A 43 -35.96 -41.74 5.34
C PRO A 43 -35.23 -42.69 6.30
N GLU A 44 -34.40 -43.52 5.75
CA GLU A 44 -33.41 -44.32 6.43
C GLU A 44 -32.33 -43.37 7.02
N SER A 45 -32.23 -43.42 8.36
CA SER A 45 -31.19 -42.72 9.15
C SER A 45 -29.81 -43.28 8.82
N THR A 46 -29.01 -42.55 8.07
CA THR A 46 -27.57 -42.78 8.01
C THR A 46 -26.88 -41.87 9.00
N GLU A 47 -26.43 -42.47 10.08
CA GLU A 47 -25.47 -41.85 11.01
C GLU A 47 -24.24 -41.35 10.26
N ALA A 48 -23.95 -40.05 10.46
CA ALA A 48 -22.68 -39.46 10.05
C ALA A 48 -21.55 -40.06 10.89
N PRO A 49 -20.41 -40.37 10.31
CA PRO A 49 -19.26 -40.83 11.11
C PRO A 49 -18.78 -39.69 12.01
N LYS A 50 -18.78 -39.98 13.30
CA LYS A 50 -18.13 -39.19 14.34
C LYS A 50 -16.65 -39.08 14.00
N ALA A 51 -16.20 -37.88 13.68
CA ALA A 51 -14.78 -37.58 13.58
C ALA A 51 -14.19 -37.78 14.97
N GLU A 52 -13.44 -38.84 15.15
CA GLU A 52 -12.53 -39.02 16.28
C GLU A 52 -11.48 -37.90 16.15
N ALA A 53 -11.49 -36.99 17.13
CA ALA A 53 -10.37 -36.12 17.38
C ALA A 53 -9.18 -37.01 17.80
N SER A 54 -8.28 -37.22 16.86
CA SER A 54 -6.95 -37.73 17.22
C SER A 54 -6.27 -36.65 18.03
N GLU A 55 -6.09 -36.87 19.33
CA GLU A 55 -5.07 -36.24 20.12
C GLU A 55 -3.70 -36.64 19.52
N GLU A 56 -3.24 -35.86 18.54
CA GLU A 56 -1.84 -35.89 18.16
C GLU A 56 -1.03 -35.32 19.32
N SER A 57 -0.41 -36.22 20.04
CA SER A 57 0.65 -35.95 20.98
C SER A 57 1.63 -34.93 20.39
N LYS A 58 1.92 -33.84 21.13
CA LYS A 58 3.08 -33.01 20.91
C LYS A 58 4.32 -33.91 20.94
N GLU A 59 4.72 -34.43 19.82
CA GLU A 59 6.09 -34.84 19.60
C GLU A 59 6.94 -33.57 19.67
N GLU A 60 7.83 -33.51 20.63
CA GLU A 60 9.02 -32.68 20.62
C GLU A 60 9.91 -33.10 19.44
N SER A 61 9.48 -32.77 18.23
CA SER A 61 10.36 -32.76 17.06
C SER A 61 11.05 -31.41 17.05
N GLY A 62 12.37 -31.38 16.92
CA GLY A 62 13.17 -30.18 16.66
C GLY A 62 12.76 -29.51 15.36
N GLY A 63 11.55 -28.99 15.33
CA GLY A 63 10.97 -28.23 14.23
C GLY A 63 11.17 -26.74 14.47
N GLY A 64 11.54 -26.01 13.42
CA GLY A 64 11.64 -24.56 13.47
C GLY A 64 10.31 -23.89 13.89
N LYS A 65 10.40 -22.62 14.25
CA LYS A 65 9.23 -21.80 14.61
C LYS A 65 8.28 -21.60 13.43
N VAL A 66 7.03 -21.26 13.73
CA VAL A 66 6.02 -20.91 12.74
C VAL A 66 5.61 -19.46 12.95
N TYR A 67 5.90 -18.61 11.99
CA TYR A 67 5.51 -17.21 12.01
C TYR A 67 4.29 -16.96 11.12
N GLY A 68 3.44 -16.02 11.54
CA GLY A 68 2.38 -15.48 10.70
C GLY A 68 2.82 -14.22 9.98
N TYR A 69 2.31 -14.01 8.77
CA TYR A 69 2.38 -12.74 8.06
C TYR A 69 1.01 -12.37 7.48
N ILE A 70 0.49 -11.18 7.78
CA ILE A 70 -0.78 -10.68 7.24
C ILE A 70 -0.50 -9.48 6.35
N THR A 71 -0.95 -9.55 5.08
CA THR A 71 -0.86 -8.46 4.11
C THR A 71 -2.21 -7.78 3.91
N PRO A 72 -2.26 -6.46 3.58
CA PRO A 72 -3.49 -5.77 3.30
C PRO A 72 -4.12 -6.19 1.96
N GLY A 73 -3.30 -6.52 0.95
CA GLY A 73 -3.75 -6.81 -0.40
C GLY A 73 -2.74 -7.62 -1.22
N PRO A 74 -3.04 -7.86 -2.50
CA PRO A 74 -2.20 -8.65 -3.42
C PRO A 74 -1.15 -7.80 -4.16
N ASP A 75 -0.86 -6.57 -3.74
CA ASP A 75 0.08 -5.68 -4.40
C ASP A 75 1.52 -6.22 -4.38
N THR A 76 2.32 -5.84 -5.37
CA THR A 76 3.72 -6.28 -5.50
C THR A 76 4.57 -5.82 -4.32
N TRP A 77 4.32 -4.64 -3.76
CA TRP A 77 5.02 -4.16 -2.56
C TRP A 77 4.90 -5.19 -1.42
N TYR A 78 3.67 -5.60 -1.11
CA TYR A 78 3.41 -6.56 -0.03
C TYR A 78 3.98 -7.94 -0.31
N GLN A 79 3.92 -8.39 -1.58
CA GLN A 79 4.51 -9.67 -1.98
C GLN A 79 6.02 -9.68 -1.75
N ARG A 80 6.73 -8.62 -2.14
CA ARG A 80 8.19 -8.51 -1.92
C ARG A 80 8.54 -8.42 -0.43
N ASN A 81 7.73 -7.73 0.36
CA ASN A 81 7.94 -7.68 1.81
C ASN A 81 7.81 -9.09 2.44
N VAL A 82 6.77 -9.84 2.06
CA VAL A 82 6.61 -11.24 2.46
C VAL A 82 7.79 -12.10 2.02
N GLU A 83 8.26 -11.97 0.78
CA GLU A 83 9.41 -12.74 0.26
C GLU A 83 10.69 -12.47 1.07
N GLY A 84 10.95 -11.21 1.43
CA GLY A 84 12.08 -10.85 2.29
C GLY A 84 11.96 -11.45 3.70
N PHE A 85 10.77 -11.43 4.27
CA PHE A 85 10.48 -12.08 5.56
C PHE A 85 10.69 -13.60 5.48
N GLN A 86 10.21 -14.25 4.40
CA GLN A 86 10.39 -15.68 4.16
C GLN A 86 11.87 -16.05 3.95
N MET A 87 12.64 -15.21 3.23
CA MET A 87 14.09 -15.42 3.07
C MET A 87 14.81 -15.58 4.42
N GLY A 88 14.47 -14.73 5.38
CA GLY A 88 15.01 -14.83 6.73
C GLY A 88 14.57 -16.10 7.44
N ALA A 89 13.27 -16.43 7.34
CA ALA A 89 12.70 -17.61 8.00
C ALA A 89 13.29 -18.92 7.45
N GLU A 90 13.42 -19.03 6.13
CA GLU A 90 13.99 -20.21 5.47
C GLU A 90 15.44 -20.44 5.87
N LYS A 91 16.25 -19.38 5.98
CA LYS A 91 17.64 -19.48 6.42
C LYS A 91 17.77 -20.07 7.83
N ASP A 92 16.82 -19.76 8.70
CA ASP A 92 16.81 -20.25 10.08
C ASP A 92 16.02 -21.57 10.25
N GLY A 93 15.49 -22.15 9.15
CA GLY A 93 14.68 -23.38 9.17
C GLY A 93 13.27 -23.18 9.75
N ASN A 94 12.79 -21.95 9.78
CA ASN A 94 11.45 -21.57 10.24
C ASN A 94 10.42 -21.56 9.10
N LYS A 95 9.14 -21.55 9.45
CA LYS A 95 8.02 -21.52 8.48
C LYS A 95 7.25 -20.21 8.59
N VAL A 96 6.67 -19.77 7.46
CA VAL A 96 5.81 -18.60 7.40
C VAL A 96 4.46 -18.98 6.85
N VAL A 97 3.39 -18.63 7.56
CA VAL A 97 2.00 -18.71 7.09
C VAL A 97 1.58 -17.31 6.66
N VAL A 98 1.16 -17.14 5.41
CA VAL A 98 0.77 -15.85 4.85
C VAL A 98 -0.74 -15.81 4.63
N LEU A 99 -1.40 -14.75 5.10
CA LEU A 99 -2.81 -14.46 4.85
C LEU A 99 -2.97 -13.07 4.24
N ASN A 100 -3.84 -12.97 3.24
CA ASN A 100 -4.15 -11.71 2.54
C ASN A 100 -5.55 -11.22 2.96
N SER A 101 -5.66 -9.94 3.28
CA SER A 101 -6.90 -9.32 3.78
C SER A 101 -7.76 -8.72 2.66
N ASP A 102 -7.26 -8.69 1.38
CA ASP A 102 -7.98 -8.17 0.21
C ASP A 102 -8.57 -6.75 0.43
N TYR A 103 -7.86 -5.91 1.19
CA TYR A 103 -8.28 -4.57 1.59
C TYR A 103 -9.61 -4.53 2.36
N ASP A 104 -9.96 -5.62 3.06
CA ASP A 104 -11.16 -5.75 3.88
C ASP A 104 -10.76 -5.85 5.37
N VAL A 105 -11.16 -4.84 6.15
CA VAL A 105 -10.86 -4.75 7.58
C VAL A 105 -11.46 -5.93 8.37
N SER A 106 -12.65 -6.42 7.99
CA SER A 106 -13.28 -7.55 8.66
C SER A 106 -12.51 -8.85 8.38
N LYS A 107 -11.99 -8.99 7.16
CA LYS A 107 -11.12 -10.11 6.78
C LYS A 107 -9.78 -10.03 7.50
N GLU A 108 -9.18 -8.83 7.63
CA GLU A 108 -7.96 -8.63 8.41
C GLU A 108 -8.14 -9.09 9.85
N VAL A 109 -9.22 -8.69 10.51
CA VAL A 109 -9.55 -9.13 11.88
C VAL A 109 -9.71 -10.65 11.96
N SER A 110 -10.37 -11.27 10.97
CA SER A 110 -10.52 -12.72 10.89
C SER A 110 -9.19 -13.44 10.67
N ASN A 111 -8.29 -12.85 9.88
CA ASN A 111 -6.95 -13.35 9.66
C ASN A 111 -6.11 -13.31 10.95
N ILE A 112 -6.19 -12.22 11.72
CA ILE A 112 -5.54 -12.11 13.04
C ILE A 112 -6.03 -13.22 13.97
N ASP A 113 -7.36 -13.41 14.07
CA ASP A 113 -7.93 -14.49 14.89
C ASP A 113 -7.48 -15.88 14.42
N SER A 114 -7.35 -16.09 13.11
CA SER A 114 -6.85 -17.33 12.54
C SER A 114 -5.40 -17.62 12.94
N MET A 115 -4.51 -16.61 12.87
CA MET A 115 -3.11 -16.75 13.29
C MET A 115 -3.00 -17.04 14.78
N ILE A 116 -3.78 -16.36 15.61
CA ILE A 116 -3.84 -16.60 17.06
C ILE A 116 -4.30 -18.03 17.36
N ASN A 117 -5.36 -18.50 16.68
CA ASN A 117 -5.88 -19.85 16.87
C ASN A 117 -4.92 -20.94 16.37
N GLN A 118 -4.10 -20.66 15.37
CA GLN A 118 -3.02 -21.56 14.91
C GLN A 118 -1.84 -21.60 15.89
N GLY A 119 -1.75 -20.66 16.82
CA GLY A 119 -0.67 -20.59 17.83
C GLY A 119 0.68 -20.30 17.19
N VAL A 120 0.75 -19.34 16.26
CA VAL A 120 2.02 -18.92 15.66
C VAL A 120 2.98 -18.39 16.73
N ASP A 121 4.29 -18.58 16.55
CA ASP A 121 5.33 -18.13 17.47
C ASP A 121 5.55 -16.60 17.46
N GLY A 122 5.02 -15.93 16.47
CA GLY A 122 5.00 -14.48 16.29
C GLY A 122 4.26 -14.08 15.03
N LEU A 123 3.79 -12.85 14.97
CA LEU A 123 3.01 -12.30 13.86
C LEU A 123 3.67 -11.02 13.34
N CYS A 124 3.82 -10.93 12.03
CA CYS A 124 4.08 -9.69 11.32
C CYS A 124 2.80 -9.26 10.59
N ILE A 125 2.44 -7.98 10.68
CA ILE A 125 1.29 -7.43 9.99
C ILE A 125 1.64 -6.13 9.28
N PHE A 126 1.28 -6.07 8.01
CA PHE A 126 1.08 -4.82 7.30
C PHE A 126 -0.41 -4.53 7.34
N SER A 127 -0.85 -3.68 8.25
CA SER A 127 -2.27 -3.40 8.42
C SER A 127 -2.80 -2.47 7.34
N PHE A 128 -4.04 -2.70 6.92
CA PHE A 128 -4.73 -1.85 5.93
C PHE A 128 -4.85 -0.40 6.38
N ASN A 129 -5.05 -0.17 7.68
CA ASN A 129 -5.15 1.16 8.27
C ASN A 129 -4.78 1.16 9.76
N GLU A 130 -4.72 2.37 10.33
CA GLU A 130 -4.40 2.59 11.74
C GLU A 130 -5.28 1.77 12.71
N SER A 131 -6.57 1.66 12.44
CA SER A 131 -7.49 0.90 13.30
C SER A 131 -7.17 -0.59 13.30
N GLY A 132 -6.80 -1.15 12.15
CA GLY A 132 -6.39 -2.56 12.02
C GLY A 132 -5.13 -2.85 12.82
N ALA A 133 -4.11 -1.99 12.74
CA ALA A 133 -2.88 -2.12 13.51
C ALA A 133 -3.14 -2.11 15.03
N LYS A 134 -4.03 -1.25 15.52
CA LYS A 134 -4.45 -1.22 16.93
C LYS A 134 -5.17 -2.50 17.35
N ILE A 135 -6.09 -3.00 16.54
CA ILE A 135 -6.80 -4.26 16.79
C ILE A 135 -5.83 -5.43 16.84
N ALA A 136 -4.84 -5.47 15.93
CA ALA A 136 -3.81 -6.50 15.93
C ALA A 136 -3.00 -6.48 17.23
N ALA A 137 -2.54 -5.30 17.66
CA ALA A 137 -1.80 -5.13 18.90
C ALA A 137 -2.60 -5.62 20.12
N GLU A 138 -3.87 -5.21 20.26
CA GLU A 138 -4.74 -5.64 21.35
C GLU A 138 -4.95 -7.16 21.39
N LYS A 139 -5.25 -7.76 20.24
CA LYS A 139 -5.51 -9.20 20.14
C LYS A 139 -4.25 -10.03 20.39
N CYS A 140 -3.12 -9.65 19.81
CA CYS A 140 -1.85 -10.33 19.98
C CYS A 140 -1.34 -10.23 21.42
N ALA A 141 -1.39 -9.04 22.03
CA ALA A 141 -1.03 -8.85 23.44
C ALA A 141 -1.88 -9.73 24.37
N LYS A 142 -3.19 -9.80 24.16
CA LYS A 142 -4.10 -10.67 24.93
C LYS A 142 -3.81 -12.14 24.75
N ALA A 143 -3.37 -12.54 23.57
CA ALA A 143 -3.02 -13.92 23.25
C ALA A 143 -1.57 -14.28 23.63
N GLY A 144 -0.73 -13.31 23.99
CA GLY A 144 0.70 -13.50 24.27
C GLY A 144 1.53 -13.80 23.02
N ILE A 145 1.08 -13.36 21.85
CA ILE A 145 1.78 -13.54 20.58
C ILE A 145 2.61 -12.28 20.28
N PRO A 146 3.93 -12.39 20.10
CA PRO A 146 4.77 -11.27 19.70
C PRO A 146 4.30 -10.69 18.35
N LEU A 147 4.19 -9.37 18.25
CA LEU A 147 3.74 -8.66 17.05
C LEU A 147 4.80 -7.69 16.53
N ILE A 148 5.02 -7.73 15.22
CA ILE A 148 5.67 -6.68 14.43
C ILE A 148 4.60 -6.02 13.58
N SER A 149 4.60 -4.68 13.50
CA SER A 149 3.80 -3.89 12.55
C SER A 149 4.71 -3.22 11.54
N THR A 150 4.39 -3.30 10.25
CA THR A 150 5.15 -2.62 9.17
C THR A 150 4.31 -1.52 8.54
N ASP A 151 4.95 -0.49 8.02
CA ASP A 151 4.34 0.64 7.28
C ASP A 151 3.15 1.33 7.98
N SER A 152 3.05 1.16 9.28
CA SER A 152 1.97 1.73 10.11
C SER A 152 2.46 2.82 11.06
N VAL A 153 3.71 3.24 10.93
CA VAL A 153 4.45 4.32 11.62
C VAL A 153 4.01 4.55 13.06
N GLY A 154 4.49 3.71 13.96
CA GLY A 154 4.26 3.93 15.40
C GLY A 154 2.82 3.79 15.86
N THR A 155 1.83 3.67 14.96
CA THR A 155 0.42 3.54 15.33
C THR A 155 0.18 2.39 16.30
N ALA A 156 0.87 1.27 16.08
CA ALA A 156 0.80 0.13 16.98
C ALA A 156 1.60 0.37 18.27
N LEU A 157 2.64 1.21 18.27
CA LEU A 157 3.40 1.59 19.46
C LEU A 157 2.59 2.51 20.38
N ASP A 158 1.77 3.40 19.82
CA ASP A 158 0.91 4.32 20.58
C ASP A 158 -0.30 3.64 21.21
N ASN A 159 -0.36 2.32 21.15
CA ASN A 159 -1.54 1.55 21.54
C ASN A 159 -1.62 1.30 23.04
N ASN A 160 -1.93 2.31 23.81
CA ASN A 160 -2.46 2.33 25.20
C ASN A 160 -2.01 1.17 26.12
N GLY A 161 -0.75 0.78 26.07
CA GLY A 161 -0.16 -0.21 26.97
C GLY A 161 -0.22 -1.67 26.47
N ASN A 162 -0.59 -1.91 25.22
CA ASN A 162 -0.33 -3.21 24.61
C ASN A 162 1.08 -3.22 24.05
N ASP A 163 1.89 -4.13 24.55
CA ASP A 163 3.27 -4.26 24.10
C ASP A 163 3.29 -4.95 22.74
N ILE A 164 3.90 -4.29 21.76
CA ILE A 164 4.34 -4.92 20.51
C ILE A 164 5.86 -4.94 20.49
N VAL A 165 6.45 -5.83 19.70
CA VAL A 165 7.91 -5.95 19.62
C VAL A 165 8.49 -4.72 18.94
N ALA A 166 8.03 -4.40 17.74
CA ALA A 166 8.48 -3.21 17.03
C ALA A 166 7.49 -2.75 15.95
N ALA A 167 7.62 -1.49 15.57
CA ALA A 167 7.17 -0.95 14.29
C ALA A 167 8.39 -0.85 13.38
N ILE A 168 8.28 -1.42 12.18
CA ILE A 168 9.32 -1.41 11.15
C ILE A 168 8.81 -0.56 10.00
N ASP A 169 9.52 0.50 9.67
CA ASP A 169 9.11 1.48 8.67
C ASP A 169 10.34 2.05 7.94
N PHE A 170 10.10 2.73 6.82
CA PHE A 170 11.04 3.72 6.33
C PHE A 170 10.82 5.05 7.04
N ASP A 171 11.83 5.92 7.07
CA ASP A 171 11.64 7.29 7.59
C ASP A 171 10.86 8.13 6.58
N TRP A 172 9.53 7.97 6.61
CA TRP A 172 8.60 8.68 5.72
C TRP A 172 8.66 10.20 5.87
N THR A 173 8.97 10.68 7.07
CA THR A 173 9.12 12.11 7.35
C THR A 173 10.39 12.67 6.71
N GLU A 174 11.51 11.96 6.86
CA GLU A 174 12.76 12.35 6.20
C GLU A 174 12.63 12.22 4.68
N MET A 175 11.88 11.23 4.19
CA MET A 175 11.57 11.10 2.77
C MET A 175 10.84 12.33 2.22
N GLY A 176 9.81 12.81 2.91
CA GLY A 176 9.10 14.04 2.54
C GLY A 176 10.00 15.28 2.59
N ASN A 177 10.81 15.42 3.64
CA ASN A 177 11.81 16.49 3.76
C ASN A 177 12.81 16.48 2.60
N ASN A 178 13.27 15.29 2.21
CA ASN A 178 14.21 15.09 1.11
C ASN A 178 13.62 15.57 -0.22
N TYR A 179 12.36 15.22 -0.52
CA TYR A 179 11.68 15.74 -1.72
C TYR A 179 11.55 17.25 -1.70
N GLY A 180 11.12 17.84 -0.59
CA GLY A 180 11.03 19.31 -0.46
C GLY A 180 12.36 20.01 -0.69
N GLN A 181 13.45 19.44 -0.17
CA GLN A 181 14.82 19.93 -0.39
C GLN A 181 15.22 19.76 -1.85
N TRP A 182 14.97 18.58 -2.44
CA TRP A 182 15.31 18.30 -3.84
C TRP A 182 14.63 19.29 -4.80
N PHE A 183 13.35 19.63 -4.59
CA PHE A 183 12.65 20.64 -5.38
C PHE A 183 13.31 22.00 -5.29
N ALA A 184 13.68 22.41 -4.08
CA ALA A 184 14.33 23.69 -3.87
C ALA A 184 15.70 23.83 -4.55
N ASP A 185 16.41 22.72 -4.71
CA ASP A 185 17.76 22.69 -5.29
C ASP A 185 17.73 22.47 -6.82
N ASN A 186 16.74 21.71 -7.34
CA ASN A 186 16.70 21.30 -8.73
C ASN A 186 15.59 21.96 -9.57
N CYS A 187 14.60 22.58 -8.92
CA CYS A 187 13.43 23.18 -9.56
C CYS A 187 13.06 24.54 -8.92
N PRO A 188 14.03 25.43 -8.58
CA PRO A 188 13.71 26.65 -7.86
C PRO A 188 12.76 27.56 -8.65
N GLY A 189 11.68 28.02 -8.03
CA GLY A 189 10.65 28.87 -8.62
C GLY A 189 9.55 28.11 -9.36
N GLU A 190 9.66 26.80 -9.51
CA GLU A 190 8.64 25.98 -10.16
C GLU A 190 7.56 25.55 -9.17
N ASN A 191 6.33 25.49 -9.64
CA ASN A 191 5.20 24.96 -8.89
C ASN A 191 5.10 23.44 -9.04
N ILE A 192 4.64 22.77 -7.99
CA ILE A 192 4.57 21.33 -7.86
C ILE A 192 3.10 20.90 -7.78
N PHE A 193 2.72 19.92 -8.61
CA PHE A 193 1.47 19.19 -8.51
C PHE A 193 1.76 17.80 -7.96
N VAL A 194 1.04 17.41 -6.91
CA VAL A 194 1.25 16.13 -6.20
C VAL A 194 0.13 15.16 -6.53
N ILE A 195 0.50 13.95 -6.96
CA ILE A 195 -0.41 12.81 -7.10
C ILE A 195 -0.01 11.77 -6.07
N THR A 196 -0.70 11.80 -4.94
CA THR A 196 -0.46 10.89 -3.82
C THR A 196 -1.08 9.51 -4.06
N GLY A 197 -0.79 8.54 -3.17
CA GLY A 197 -1.52 7.27 -3.12
C GLY A 197 -2.93 7.46 -2.58
N ASN A 198 -3.16 7.02 -1.34
CA ASN A 198 -4.43 7.24 -0.63
C ASN A 198 -4.21 8.22 0.52
N PHE A 199 -5.17 9.14 0.75
CA PHE A 199 -5.09 10.07 1.88
C PHE A 199 -5.18 9.38 3.25
N GLU A 200 -5.74 8.17 3.31
CA GLU A 200 -5.82 7.38 4.54
C GLU A 200 -4.53 6.59 4.85
N SER A 201 -3.62 6.47 3.87
CA SER A 201 -2.34 5.78 4.02
C SER A 201 -1.37 6.60 4.89
N VAL A 202 -0.88 6.02 5.98
CA VAL A 202 0.05 6.68 6.89
C VAL A 202 1.34 7.12 6.19
N PRO A 203 2.01 6.29 5.36
CA PRO A 203 3.15 6.74 4.56
C PRO A 203 2.83 7.97 3.69
N CYS A 204 1.68 7.97 2.99
CA CYS A 204 1.27 9.10 2.16
C CYS A 204 1.09 10.39 2.98
N GLN A 205 0.44 10.29 4.15
CA GLN A 205 0.23 11.43 5.04
C GLN A 205 1.59 12.00 5.49
N ARG A 206 2.49 11.18 6.00
CA ARG A 206 3.80 11.60 6.50
C ARG A 206 4.67 12.23 5.42
N ILE A 207 4.72 11.61 4.23
CA ILE A 207 5.48 12.16 3.09
C ILE A 207 4.90 13.51 2.66
N ASN A 208 3.58 13.59 2.47
CA ASN A 208 2.91 14.81 1.99
C ASN A 208 3.06 15.96 3.00
N GLU A 209 2.84 15.70 4.29
CA GLU A 209 2.97 16.70 5.36
C GLU A 209 4.40 17.22 5.48
N ALA A 210 5.40 16.34 5.51
CA ALA A 210 6.80 16.72 5.62
C ALA A 210 7.29 17.45 4.35
N MET A 211 6.90 16.97 3.18
CA MET A 211 7.22 17.62 1.90
C MET A 211 6.63 19.03 1.81
N GLN A 212 5.34 19.19 2.18
CA GLN A 212 4.68 20.50 2.22
C GLN A 212 5.39 21.44 3.20
N ALA A 213 5.66 20.97 4.42
CA ALA A 213 6.34 21.75 5.45
C ALA A 213 7.73 22.22 5.00
N LYS A 214 8.50 21.32 4.35
CA LYS A 214 9.83 21.64 3.84
C LYS A 214 9.77 22.64 2.67
N VAL A 215 8.83 22.47 1.75
CA VAL A 215 8.61 23.43 0.65
C VAL A 215 8.26 24.82 1.20
N ASP A 216 7.39 24.89 2.21
CA ASP A 216 6.99 26.15 2.84
C ASP A 216 8.15 26.79 3.62
N GLU A 217 8.95 25.99 4.37
CA GLU A 217 10.14 26.43 5.09
C GLU A 217 11.17 27.09 4.16
N LEU A 218 11.45 26.46 3.02
CA LEU A 218 12.45 26.92 2.06
C LEU A 218 11.96 28.07 1.18
N GLY A 219 10.66 28.17 0.96
CA GLY A 219 10.01 29.27 0.22
C GLY A 219 10.45 29.43 -1.23
N LYS A 220 11.08 28.41 -1.83
CA LYS A 220 11.55 28.43 -3.22
C LYS A 220 10.55 27.87 -4.22
N ASN A 221 9.62 27.05 -3.76
CA ASN A 221 8.63 26.35 -4.56
C ASN A 221 7.25 26.47 -3.92
N LYS A 222 6.23 25.99 -4.58
CA LYS A 222 4.88 25.90 -4.04
C LYS A 222 4.24 24.60 -4.49
N ILE A 223 3.69 23.83 -3.55
CA ILE A 223 2.74 22.77 -3.87
C ILE A 223 1.38 23.42 -4.10
N ILE A 224 0.87 23.32 -5.32
CA ILE A 224 -0.37 24.03 -5.70
C ILE A 224 -1.62 23.19 -5.48
N ASP A 225 -1.47 21.86 -5.48
CA ASP A 225 -2.57 20.93 -5.25
C ASP A 225 -2.01 19.54 -4.94
N ILE A 226 -2.78 18.75 -4.19
CA ILE A 226 -2.52 17.33 -3.89
C ILE A 226 -3.79 16.54 -4.22
N GLN A 227 -3.69 15.55 -5.10
CA GLN A 227 -4.81 14.71 -5.54
C GLN A 227 -4.47 13.22 -5.38
N GLU A 228 -5.49 12.37 -5.16
CA GLU A 228 -5.29 10.93 -5.04
C GLU A 228 -5.18 10.24 -6.40
N GLY A 229 -4.12 9.44 -6.56
CA GLY A 229 -3.96 8.48 -7.66
C GLY A 229 -4.40 7.06 -7.28
N GLU A 230 -4.67 6.79 -5.99
CA GLU A 230 -5.11 5.50 -5.42
C GLU A 230 -4.19 4.33 -5.81
N TYR A 231 -2.90 4.58 -5.96
CA TYR A 231 -1.93 3.61 -6.48
C TYR A 231 -2.35 2.97 -7.83
N ASN A 232 -3.25 3.65 -8.57
CA ASN A 232 -3.81 3.19 -9.83
C ASN A 232 -3.28 4.03 -11.00
N PRO A 233 -2.49 3.45 -11.93
CA PRO A 233 -1.94 4.19 -13.07
C PRO A 233 -3.00 4.88 -13.92
N SER A 234 -4.14 4.25 -14.18
CA SER A 234 -5.21 4.84 -15.00
C SER A 234 -5.84 6.06 -14.33
N LYS A 235 -6.05 6.00 -12.99
CA LYS A 235 -6.56 7.15 -12.24
C LYS A 235 -5.52 8.26 -12.20
N ALA A 236 -4.27 7.96 -11.94
CA ALA A 236 -3.19 8.94 -11.90
C ALA A 236 -3.03 9.68 -13.25
N ILE A 237 -3.13 8.95 -14.38
CA ILE A 237 -3.15 9.55 -15.72
C ILE A 237 -4.32 10.53 -15.87
N THR A 238 -5.52 10.15 -15.46
CA THR A 238 -6.70 11.02 -15.53
C THR A 238 -6.50 12.27 -14.69
N VAL A 239 -6.03 12.14 -13.45
CA VAL A 239 -5.74 13.26 -12.56
C VAL A 239 -4.72 14.23 -13.18
N ALA A 240 -3.64 13.69 -13.75
CA ALA A 240 -2.62 14.51 -14.41
C ALA A 240 -3.19 15.24 -15.65
N GLN A 241 -3.97 14.55 -16.48
CA GLN A 241 -4.62 15.15 -17.66
C GLN A 241 -5.58 16.27 -17.28
N ASP A 242 -6.41 16.07 -16.26
CA ASP A 242 -7.36 17.07 -15.79
C ASP A 242 -6.64 18.30 -15.21
N ALA A 243 -5.55 18.09 -14.47
CA ALA A 243 -4.73 19.17 -13.95
C ALA A 243 -4.12 20.01 -15.08
N ILE A 244 -3.55 19.36 -16.09
CA ILE A 244 -2.98 20.02 -17.29
C ILE A 244 -4.07 20.77 -18.06
N ALA A 245 -5.20 20.10 -18.34
CA ALA A 245 -6.30 20.68 -19.11
C ALA A 245 -6.96 21.86 -18.39
N SER A 246 -6.94 21.90 -17.06
CA SER A 246 -7.47 23.02 -16.26
C SER A 246 -6.64 24.30 -16.36
N GLY A 247 -5.44 24.23 -16.96
CA GLY A 247 -4.52 25.36 -17.08
C GLY A 247 -3.87 25.76 -15.75
N LYS A 248 -3.79 24.85 -14.78
CA LYS A 248 -3.00 25.06 -13.55
C LYS A 248 -1.54 25.30 -13.92
N ASP A 249 -0.92 26.27 -13.26
CA ASP A 249 0.48 26.65 -13.49
C ASP A 249 1.39 25.75 -12.63
N PHE A 250 1.93 24.69 -13.22
CA PHE A 250 2.94 23.81 -12.62
C PHE A 250 3.82 23.16 -13.69
N SER A 251 5.04 22.84 -13.33
CA SER A 251 6.03 22.17 -14.20
C SER A 251 6.68 20.95 -13.54
N VAL A 252 6.41 20.71 -12.25
CA VAL A 252 6.86 19.54 -11.53
C VAL A 252 5.66 18.69 -11.13
N ILE A 253 5.75 17.39 -11.37
CA ILE A 253 4.74 16.41 -10.95
C ILE A 253 5.42 15.42 -10.01
N PHE A 254 5.06 15.46 -8.72
CA PHE A 254 5.40 14.39 -7.79
C PHE A 254 4.34 13.32 -7.83
N VAL A 255 4.76 12.05 -7.93
CA VAL A 255 3.86 10.89 -8.01
C VAL A 255 4.27 9.85 -6.98
N MET A 256 3.35 9.42 -6.12
CA MET A 256 3.63 8.61 -4.95
C MET A 256 4.21 7.23 -5.25
N ASN A 257 4.04 6.68 -6.45
CA ASN A 257 4.77 5.48 -6.88
C ASN A 257 5.11 5.52 -8.37
N GLU A 258 6.07 4.71 -8.74
CA GLU A 258 6.63 4.71 -10.09
C GLU A 258 5.75 4.02 -11.13
N ASP A 259 4.83 3.11 -10.73
CA ASP A 259 3.85 2.55 -11.65
C ASP A 259 2.89 3.63 -12.17
N MET A 260 2.40 4.49 -11.27
CA MET A 260 1.63 5.68 -11.65
C MET A 260 2.47 6.65 -12.48
N ALA A 261 3.73 6.90 -12.06
CA ALA A 261 4.62 7.82 -12.76
C ALA A 261 4.94 7.34 -14.17
N ALA A 262 5.16 6.03 -14.37
CA ALA A 262 5.39 5.45 -15.69
C ALA A 262 4.21 5.70 -16.64
N GLY A 263 2.99 5.53 -16.14
CA GLY A 263 1.77 5.84 -16.91
C GLY A 263 1.67 7.32 -17.30
N ILE A 264 1.96 8.22 -16.35
CA ILE A 264 1.96 9.66 -16.59
C ILE A 264 3.04 10.06 -17.60
N ILE A 265 4.25 9.56 -17.46
CA ILE A 265 5.35 9.81 -18.40
C ILE A 265 4.98 9.36 -19.81
N GLN A 266 4.39 8.17 -19.96
CA GLN A 266 3.92 7.68 -21.25
C GLN A 266 2.81 8.59 -21.85
N MET A 267 1.91 9.07 -21.03
CA MET A 267 0.87 10.03 -21.44
C MET A 267 1.47 11.34 -21.91
N LEU A 268 2.41 11.92 -21.16
CA LEU A 268 3.10 13.16 -21.53
C LEU A 268 3.87 13.03 -22.86
N ASP A 269 4.59 11.91 -23.03
CA ASP A 269 5.28 11.55 -24.28
C ASP A 269 4.29 11.51 -25.47
N SER A 270 3.16 10.82 -25.28
CA SER A 270 2.15 10.65 -26.35
C SER A 270 1.49 11.95 -26.77
N GLN A 271 1.40 12.91 -25.86
CA GLN A 271 0.86 14.25 -26.12
C GLN A 271 1.93 15.22 -26.64
N GLY A 272 3.21 14.83 -26.65
CA GLY A 272 4.32 15.67 -27.08
C GLY A 272 4.59 16.86 -26.15
N VAL A 273 4.30 16.71 -24.84
CA VAL A 273 4.48 17.76 -23.83
C VAL A 273 5.44 17.35 -22.72
N ALA A 274 6.13 16.20 -22.87
CA ALA A 274 7.02 15.68 -21.83
C ALA A 274 8.10 16.68 -21.40
N ASP A 275 8.64 17.48 -22.33
CA ASP A 275 9.67 18.49 -22.04
C ASP A 275 9.15 19.66 -21.17
N GLN A 276 7.84 19.78 -20.96
CA GLN A 276 7.24 20.83 -20.15
C GLN A 276 7.12 20.42 -18.68
N TYR A 277 7.31 19.15 -18.35
CA TYR A 277 7.08 18.62 -17.03
C TYR A 277 8.26 17.79 -16.55
N LYS A 278 8.67 18.01 -15.31
CA LYS A 278 9.65 17.19 -14.60
C LYS A 278 8.90 16.24 -13.66
N VAL A 279 9.01 14.94 -13.90
CA VAL A 279 8.35 13.93 -13.07
C VAL A 279 9.32 13.41 -12.02
N VAL A 280 8.86 13.34 -10.78
CA VAL A 280 9.57 12.84 -9.60
C VAL A 280 8.69 11.78 -8.95
N SER A 281 9.27 10.71 -8.46
CA SER A 281 8.49 9.62 -7.87
C SER A 281 9.22 8.98 -6.68
N GLN A 282 8.69 7.87 -6.19
CA GLN A 282 9.16 7.16 -5.00
C GLN A 282 9.11 5.67 -5.25
N ASN A 283 10.02 4.94 -4.72
CA ASN A 283 10.20 3.52 -4.44
C ASN A 283 11.53 2.94 -4.96
N GLY A 284 12.10 3.43 -6.06
CA GLY A 284 13.24 2.75 -6.71
C GLY A 284 12.87 1.38 -7.27
N SER A 285 11.67 1.26 -7.81
CA SER A 285 11.07 0.01 -8.26
C SER A 285 11.58 -0.42 -9.65
N PRO A 286 11.34 -1.67 -10.06
CA PRO A 286 11.60 -2.11 -11.43
C PRO A 286 10.92 -1.28 -12.51
N ALA A 287 9.80 -0.60 -12.19
CA ALA A 287 9.13 0.32 -13.12
C ALA A 287 9.86 1.66 -13.24
N GLY A 288 10.41 2.18 -12.14
CA GLY A 288 11.03 3.51 -12.07
C GLY A 288 12.50 3.55 -12.51
N LEU A 289 13.30 2.58 -12.11
CA LEU A 289 14.74 2.61 -12.36
C LEU A 289 15.11 2.76 -13.85
N PRO A 290 14.46 2.08 -14.82
CA PRO A 290 14.71 2.34 -16.24
C PRO A 290 14.37 3.78 -16.66
N LEU A 291 13.36 4.41 -16.04
CA LEU A 291 12.96 5.79 -16.33
C LEU A 291 13.96 6.80 -15.76
N ILE A 292 14.56 6.55 -14.60
CA ILE A 292 15.69 7.31 -14.08
C ILE A 292 16.87 7.20 -15.04
N LYS A 293 17.22 5.98 -15.46
CA LYS A 293 18.39 5.72 -16.32
C LYS A 293 18.29 6.42 -17.67
N ASN A 294 17.10 6.54 -18.24
CA ASN A 294 16.88 7.23 -19.52
C ASN A 294 16.50 8.72 -19.36
N GLY A 295 16.49 9.26 -18.13
CA GLY A 295 16.23 10.66 -17.83
C GLY A 295 14.78 11.09 -17.93
N LYS A 296 13.82 10.16 -18.02
CA LYS A 296 12.38 10.45 -18.06
C LYS A 296 11.77 10.66 -16.67
N LEU A 297 12.30 9.99 -15.67
CA LEU A 297 12.05 10.24 -14.26
C LEU A 297 13.28 10.97 -13.70
N ALA A 298 13.07 12.10 -13.06
CA ALA A 298 14.18 12.96 -12.63
C ALA A 298 14.80 12.50 -11.32
N TYR A 299 14.00 11.92 -10.42
CA TYR A 299 14.42 11.58 -9.07
C TYR A 299 13.47 10.56 -8.45
N THR A 300 14.01 9.68 -7.63
CA THR A 300 13.27 8.75 -6.78
C THR A 300 14.03 8.51 -5.47
N ILE A 301 13.36 7.92 -4.49
CA ILE A 301 14.02 7.37 -3.29
C ILE A 301 13.82 5.86 -3.34
N SER A 302 14.94 5.13 -3.36
CA SER A 302 14.90 3.66 -3.33
C SER A 302 14.52 3.20 -1.93
N SER A 303 13.39 2.50 -1.85
CA SER A 303 12.91 1.81 -0.65
C SER A 303 12.52 0.39 -1.05
N SER A 304 13.23 -0.60 -0.50
CA SER A 304 13.01 -2.00 -0.87
C SER A 304 12.08 -2.69 0.13
N PRO A 305 10.87 -3.09 -0.28
CA PRO A 305 9.99 -3.84 0.60
C PRO A 305 10.56 -5.21 0.98
N GLY A 306 11.38 -5.82 0.12
CA GLY A 306 12.04 -7.08 0.44
C GLY A 306 13.04 -6.95 1.58
N TRP A 307 13.83 -5.88 1.59
CA TRP A 307 14.76 -5.63 2.68
C TRP A 307 14.03 -5.33 4.01
N GLU A 308 12.97 -4.54 3.96
CA GLU A 308 12.10 -4.30 5.11
C GLU A 308 11.52 -5.59 5.68
N GLY A 309 11.06 -6.51 4.81
CA GLY A 309 10.58 -7.82 5.22
C GLY A 309 11.63 -8.66 5.94
N LEU A 310 12.89 -8.67 5.45
CA LEU A 310 13.99 -9.36 6.12
C LEU A 310 14.27 -8.75 7.51
N VAL A 311 14.32 -7.42 7.62
CA VAL A 311 14.55 -6.74 8.90
C VAL A 311 13.41 -7.06 9.88
N SER A 312 12.16 -7.06 9.42
CA SER A 312 10.99 -7.43 10.22
C SER A 312 11.11 -8.86 10.76
N TYR A 313 11.49 -9.82 9.92
CA TYR A 313 11.72 -11.18 10.35
C TYR A 313 12.80 -11.26 11.45
N GLN A 314 13.93 -10.60 11.22
CA GLN A 314 15.06 -10.68 12.16
C GLN A 314 14.72 -10.11 13.53
N VAL A 315 14.03 -8.97 13.59
CA VAL A 315 13.57 -8.38 14.85
C VAL A 315 12.60 -9.32 15.57
N LEU A 316 11.60 -9.85 14.83
CA LEU A 316 10.63 -10.78 15.42
C LEU A 316 11.28 -12.09 15.90
N ASN A 317 12.17 -12.67 15.11
CA ASN A 317 12.86 -13.92 15.45
C ASN A 317 13.81 -13.75 16.65
N GLN A 318 14.52 -12.63 16.76
CA GLN A 318 15.34 -12.35 17.94
C GLN A 318 14.50 -12.27 19.20
N TYR A 319 13.33 -11.62 19.14
CA TYR A 319 12.40 -11.57 20.25
C TYR A 319 11.85 -12.97 20.60
N ALA A 320 11.33 -13.68 19.61
CA ALA A 320 10.73 -15.00 19.82
C ALA A 320 11.71 -16.07 20.28
N THR A 321 13.02 -15.88 20.05
CA THR A 321 14.09 -16.77 20.52
C THR A 321 14.75 -16.29 21.81
N GLY A 322 14.32 -15.15 22.35
CA GLY A 322 14.87 -14.59 23.60
C GLY A 322 16.26 -13.96 23.47
N LYS A 323 16.76 -13.75 22.23
CA LYS A 323 18.05 -13.07 21.99
C LYS A 323 17.95 -11.56 22.27
N ASN A 324 16.83 -10.95 21.88
CA ASN A 324 16.51 -9.56 22.21
C ASN A 324 15.05 -9.51 22.65
N THR A 325 14.78 -9.10 23.88
CA THR A 325 13.43 -9.03 24.46
C THR A 325 12.93 -7.60 24.62
N ALA A 326 13.57 -6.65 23.96
CA ALA A 326 13.08 -5.27 23.92
C ALA A 326 11.72 -5.20 23.20
N VAL A 327 10.83 -4.37 23.71
CA VAL A 327 9.51 -4.08 23.13
C VAL A 327 9.38 -2.60 22.84
N GLN A 328 8.36 -2.23 22.06
CA GLN A 328 8.08 -0.84 21.67
C GLN A 328 9.26 -0.19 20.92
N GLN A 329 9.92 -0.98 20.05
CA GLN A 329 11.02 -0.48 19.23
C GLN A 329 10.49 0.19 17.97
N GLN A 330 11.00 1.39 17.67
CA GLN A 330 10.89 2.01 16.34
C GLN A 330 12.13 1.62 15.55
N VAL A 331 11.96 0.95 14.43
CA VAL A 331 13.05 0.55 13.53
C VAL A 331 12.80 1.18 12.17
N GLU A 332 13.60 2.16 11.82
CA GLU A 332 13.48 2.92 10.58
C GLU A 332 14.58 2.53 9.60
N LEU A 333 14.18 2.04 8.43
CA LEU A 333 15.11 1.78 7.35
C LEU A 333 15.54 3.11 6.71
N PRO A 334 16.83 3.25 6.35
CA PRO A 334 17.32 4.46 5.74
C PRO A 334 16.72 4.67 4.35
N ILE A 335 16.50 5.93 3.99
CA ILE A 335 16.13 6.33 2.65
C ILE A 335 17.37 6.40 1.74
N MET A 336 17.22 6.01 0.47
CA MET A 336 18.30 5.97 -0.52
C MET A 336 17.93 6.86 -1.72
N PRO A 337 18.35 8.14 -1.73
CA PRO A 337 18.11 9.03 -2.86
C PRO A 337 18.78 8.57 -4.15
N VAL A 338 18.01 8.52 -5.26
CA VAL A 338 18.47 8.03 -6.57
C VAL A 338 18.10 8.99 -7.68
N ASP A 339 19.07 9.34 -8.49
CA ASP A 339 18.94 10.04 -9.76
C ASP A 339 19.84 9.44 -10.84
N GLN A 340 19.90 10.06 -12.00
CA GLN A 340 20.70 9.57 -13.11
C GLN A 340 22.21 9.52 -12.81
N SER A 341 22.69 10.30 -11.84
CA SER A 341 24.13 10.36 -11.51
C SER A 341 24.59 9.17 -10.66
N ASN A 342 23.66 8.50 -9.95
CA ASN A 342 23.99 7.42 -9.01
C ASN A 342 23.18 6.12 -9.22
N ILE A 343 22.36 6.04 -10.27
CA ILE A 343 21.51 4.87 -10.58
C ILE A 343 22.26 3.53 -10.68
N ASP A 344 23.53 3.56 -11.06
CA ASP A 344 24.36 2.36 -11.17
C ASP A 344 25.14 2.05 -9.87
N ASP A 345 24.96 2.85 -8.81
CA ASP A 345 25.53 2.62 -7.48
C ASP A 345 24.65 1.65 -6.67
N LYS A 346 25.14 0.41 -6.54
CA LYS A 346 24.41 -0.65 -5.80
C LYS A 346 24.26 -0.40 -4.31
N THR A 347 24.95 0.59 -3.75
CA THR A 347 24.75 1.01 -2.34
C THR A 347 23.59 1.99 -2.19
N LYS A 348 23.06 2.51 -3.30
CA LYS A 348 21.95 3.46 -3.36
C LYS A 348 20.67 2.84 -3.93
N VAL A 349 20.81 1.86 -4.80
CA VAL A 349 19.69 1.16 -5.43
C VAL A 349 19.55 -0.21 -4.78
N VAL A 350 18.63 -0.32 -3.83
CA VAL A 350 18.33 -1.60 -3.16
C VAL A 350 17.35 -2.39 -4.02
N PRO A 351 17.70 -3.64 -4.42
CA PRO A 351 16.79 -4.47 -5.22
C PRO A 351 15.41 -4.65 -4.56
N TRP A 352 14.38 -4.75 -5.37
CA TRP A 352 13.04 -5.11 -4.91
C TRP A 352 12.84 -6.62 -4.83
N GLU A 353 13.39 -7.35 -5.80
CA GLU A 353 13.47 -8.80 -5.74
C GLU A 353 14.43 -9.20 -4.62
N VAL A 354 14.08 -10.28 -3.95
CA VAL A 354 14.90 -10.83 -2.87
C VAL A 354 16.34 -11.06 -3.35
N ASP A 355 17.29 -10.47 -2.65
CA ASP A 355 18.71 -10.48 -3.01
C ASP A 355 19.58 -10.70 -1.76
N GLU A 356 20.68 -11.44 -1.93
CA GLU A 356 21.63 -11.71 -0.83
C GLU A 356 22.27 -10.43 -0.25
N CYS A 357 22.27 -9.31 -1.00
CA CYS A 357 22.79 -8.03 -0.50
C CYS A 357 22.02 -7.50 0.71
N TYR A 358 20.79 -7.96 0.94
CA TYR A 358 20.00 -7.56 2.13
C TYR A 358 20.72 -7.92 3.44
N TRP A 359 21.46 -9.03 3.47
CA TRP A 359 22.23 -9.42 4.67
C TRP A 359 23.36 -8.42 4.96
N ASP A 360 24.06 -7.98 3.91
CA ASP A 360 25.14 -7.00 4.05
C ASP A 360 24.59 -5.63 4.45
N LEU A 361 23.48 -5.19 3.83
CA LEU A 361 22.77 -3.96 4.21
C LEU A 361 22.28 -4.02 5.67
N THR A 362 21.65 -5.13 6.07
CA THR A 362 21.19 -5.28 7.46
C THR A 362 22.37 -5.25 8.43
N LYS A 363 23.50 -5.85 8.09
CA LYS A 363 24.70 -5.81 8.93
C LYS A 363 25.31 -4.40 9.02
N GLU A 364 25.23 -3.62 7.93
CA GLU A 364 25.73 -2.25 7.91
C GLU A 364 24.85 -1.32 8.76
N TYR A 365 23.54 -1.36 8.56
CA TYR A 365 22.61 -0.41 9.18
C TYR A 365 22.04 -0.90 10.52
N PHE A 366 21.97 -2.21 10.72
CA PHE A 366 21.40 -2.86 11.91
C PHE A 366 22.32 -3.98 12.41
N PRO A 367 23.58 -3.68 12.81
CA PRO A 367 24.59 -4.70 13.15
C PRO A 367 24.15 -5.64 14.29
N ASP A 368 23.28 -5.19 15.17
CA ASP A 368 22.78 -5.99 16.30
C ASP A 368 21.74 -7.04 15.87
N LEU A 369 21.18 -6.93 14.65
CA LEU A 369 20.23 -7.90 14.10
C LEU A 369 20.88 -9.08 13.41
N VAL A 370 22.18 -9.04 13.09
CA VAL A 370 22.91 -10.04 12.29
C VAL A 370 24.00 -10.76 13.12
N GLN A 371 23.68 -11.12 14.35
CA GLN A 371 24.62 -11.86 15.24
C GLN A 371 24.43 -13.36 15.15
#